data_4eaaf8a85a4e81b3f2d19ca1723ec9fa
#
_entry.id   4eaaf8a85a4e81b3f2d19ca1723ec9fa
#
_cell.length_a   1.000
_cell.length_b   1.000
_cell.length_c   1.000
_cell.angle_alpha   90.00
_cell.angle_beta   90.00
_cell.angle_gamma   90.00
#
_symmetry.space_group_name_H-M   'P 1'
#
loop_
_entity.id
_entity.type
_entity.pdbx_description
1 polymer ?
#
loop_
_entity_poly.entity_id
_entity_poly.type
_entity_poly.pdbx_seq_one_letter_code
_entity_poly.pdbx_strand_id
1 'polypeptide(L)'
;RQIPAASHILSIAPQTITLNVLCAVISISQPRVVTVRRRQSTMEILDLLIGDESRAGFSVSFWLPPADSQGARASKSEKEDLRATLQSARAGDLVLIQNVALSVWRKAVYGQSLGRRWARNCTRIERIEDGAVHRGTALPFGFVGKLARVRSWRDEFVGRRATRKASRSGKRKFEEELPSDSQD
;
A
#
# COMPACT_ATOMS: atom_id res chain seq x y z
N ARG A 1 -14.90 -0.44 9.15
CA ARG A 1 -14.81 -1.82 9.72
C ARG A 1 -13.38 -2.05 10.15
N GLN A 2 -13.17 -2.59 11.34
CA GLN A 2 -11.84 -2.97 11.83
C GLN A 2 -11.35 -4.24 11.13
N ILE A 3 -10.02 -4.36 10.97
CA ILE A 3 -9.40 -5.59 10.47
C ILE A 3 -9.64 -6.70 11.49
N PRO A 4 -10.19 -7.87 11.09
CA PRO A 4 -10.44 -8.97 12.01
C PRO A 4 -9.17 -9.48 12.68
N ALA A 5 -9.31 -10.08 13.86
CA ALA A 5 -8.19 -10.71 14.56
C ALA A 5 -7.65 -11.93 13.78
N ALA A 6 -6.37 -12.21 13.92
CA ALA A 6 -5.72 -13.34 13.25
C ALA A 6 -6.41 -14.68 13.57
N SER A 7 -6.83 -14.88 14.82
CA SER A 7 -7.54 -16.09 15.24
C SER A 7 -8.86 -16.29 14.48
N HIS A 8 -9.62 -15.22 14.25
CA HIS A 8 -10.85 -15.27 13.48
C HIS A 8 -10.60 -15.64 12.01
N ILE A 9 -9.58 -15.05 11.38
CA ILE A 9 -9.24 -15.37 9.98
C ILE A 9 -8.83 -16.84 9.86
N LEU A 10 -8.07 -17.37 10.82
CA LEU A 10 -7.65 -18.77 10.83
C LEU A 10 -8.82 -19.74 11.08
N SER A 11 -9.80 -19.35 11.90
CA SER A 11 -10.94 -20.22 12.23
C SER A 11 -11.91 -20.47 11.07
N ILE A 12 -11.92 -19.56 10.09
CA ILE A 12 -12.81 -19.69 8.91
C ILE A 12 -12.12 -20.30 7.69
N ALA A 13 -10.84 -20.70 7.82
CA ALA A 13 -10.12 -21.35 6.71
C ALA A 13 -10.91 -22.59 6.22
N PRO A 14 -11.01 -22.82 4.90
CA PRO A 14 -10.29 -22.17 3.79
C PRO A 14 -10.95 -20.89 3.21
N GLN A 15 -11.99 -20.37 3.84
CA GLN A 15 -12.65 -19.16 3.38
C GLN A 15 -11.73 -17.96 3.46
N THR A 16 -11.84 -17.04 2.49
CA THR A 16 -11.02 -15.82 2.42
C THR A 16 -11.88 -14.60 2.69
N ILE A 17 -11.50 -13.80 3.68
CA ILE A 17 -12.11 -12.49 3.93
C ILE A 17 -11.46 -11.48 2.99
N THR A 18 -12.27 -10.65 2.34
CA THR A 18 -11.80 -9.50 1.56
C THR A 18 -12.29 -8.20 2.18
N LEU A 19 -11.48 -7.15 2.07
CA LEU A 19 -11.79 -5.81 2.53
C LEU A 19 -11.63 -4.77 1.42
N ASN A 20 -12.42 -3.70 1.51
CA ASN A 20 -12.16 -2.45 0.82
C ASN A 20 -11.59 -1.46 1.84
N VAL A 21 -10.46 -0.86 1.53
CA VAL A 21 -9.70 0.01 2.45
C VAL A 21 -9.49 1.37 1.81
N LEU A 22 -9.95 2.42 2.49
CA LEU A 22 -9.63 3.80 2.18
C LEU A 22 -8.56 4.26 3.17
N CYS A 23 -7.37 4.60 2.68
CA CYS A 23 -6.20 4.82 3.51
C CYS A 23 -5.20 5.77 2.85
N ALA A 24 -4.17 6.16 3.59
CA ALA A 24 -3.00 6.84 3.06
C ALA A 24 -1.82 5.89 2.94
N VAL A 25 -1.01 6.10 1.91
CA VAL A 25 0.25 5.39 1.69
C VAL A 25 1.30 5.92 2.65
N ILE A 26 1.90 5.04 3.45
CA ILE A 26 3.02 5.37 4.35
C ILE A 26 4.35 5.15 3.66
N SER A 27 4.50 4.01 2.99
CA SER A 27 5.69 3.68 2.21
C SER A 27 5.40 2.59 1.19
N ILE A 28 6.26 2.52 0.18
CA ILE A 28 6.22 1.55 -0.90
C ILE A 28 7.58 0.87 -0.95
N SER A 29 7.57 -0.47 -1.02
CA SER A 29 8.81 -1.23 -1.16
C SER A 29 9.36 -1.15 -2.60
N GLN A 30 10.64 -1.45 -2.75
CA GLN A 30 11.16 -1.80 -4.07
C GLN A 30 10.50 -3.11 -4.53
N PRO A 31 10.15 -3.23 -5.83
CA PRO A 31 9.66 -4.49 -6.39
C PRO A 31 10.71 -5.60 -6.22
N ARG A 32 10.26 -6.78 -5.81
CA ARG A 32 11.12 -7.96 -5.69
C ARG A 32 10.58 -9.12 -6.50
N VAL A 33 11.45 -9.80 -7.20
CA VAL A 33 11.12 -10.97 -8.04
C VAL A 33 11.18 -12.23 -7.17
N VAL A 34 10.14 -13.07 -7.27
CA VAL A 34 10.06 -14.35 -6.56
C VAL A 34 9.64 -15.46 -7.50
N THR A 35 10.22 -16.65 -7.34
CA THR A 35 9.80 -17.84 -8.06
C THR A 35 8.80 -18.62 -7.24
N VAL A 36 7.60 -18.81 -7.77
CA VAL A 36 6.54 -19.61 -7.15
C VAL A 36 6.82 -21.09 -7.43
N ARG A 37 7.39 -21.81 -6.48
CA ARG A 37 7.86 -23.21 -6.62
C ARG A 37 6.81 -24.16 -7.19
N ARG A 38 5.54 -24.05 -6.78
CA ARG A 38 4.45 -24.94 -7.26
C ARG A 38 4.13 -24.76 -8.74
N ARG A 39 4.58 -23.70 -9.41
CA ARG A 39 4.19 -23.35 -10.78
C ARG A 39 5.38 -23.05 -11.68
N GLN A 40 6.58 -23.05 -11.13
CA GLN A 40 7.79 -22.62 -11.85
C GLN A 40 7.59 -21.27 -12.56
N SER A 41 6.72 -20.42 -12.02
CA SER A 41 6.43 -19.10 -12.58
C SER A 41 7.06 -18.02 -11.72
N THR A 42 7.64 -17.05 -12.38
CA THR A 42 8.19 -15.86 -11.73
C THR A 42 7.08 -14.86 -11.51
N MET A 43 7.07 -14.22 -10.34
CA MET A 43 6.14 -13.15 -9.97
C MET A 43 6.93 -12.00 -9.37
N GLU A 44 6.43 -10.80 -9.55
CA GLU A 44 6.95 -9.61 -8.91
C GLU A 44 6.06 -9.24 -7.72
N ILE A 45 6.66 -8.99 -6.57
CA ILE A 45 5.94 -8.56 -5.36
C ILE A 45 6.31 -7.13 -5.05
N LEU A 46 5.30 -6.32 -4.82
CA LEU A 46 5.42 -4.96 -4.32
C LEU A 46 4.60 -4.85 -3.04
N ASP A 47 5.24 -4.43 -1.95
CA ASP A 47 4.59 -4.27 -0.65
C ASP A 47 4.27 -2.80 -0.41
N LEU A 48 2.99 -2.52 -0.10
CA LEU A 48 2.47 -1.22 0.22
C LEU A 48 2.17 -1.17 1.72
N LEU A 49 2.82 -0.27 2.46
CA LEU A 49 2.50 0.01 3.85
C LEU A 49 1.51 1.16 3.90
N ILE A 50 0.36 0.93 4.50
CA ILE A 50 -0.76 1.87 4.54
C ILE A 50 -1.22 2.14 5.97
N GLY A 51 -2.00 3.19 6.13
CA GLY A 51 -2.64 3.52 7.40
C GLY A 51 -3.81 4.47 7.24
N ASP A 52 -4.58 4.58 8.31
CA ASP A 52 -5.69 5.50 8.44
C ASP A 52 -5.79 6.00 9.89
N GLU A 53 -6.82 6.75 10.23
CA GLU A 53 -7.05 7.28 11.57
C GLU A 53 -7.23 6.20 12.65
N SER A 54 -7.54 4.97 12.26
CA SER A 54 -7.75 3.87 13.21
C SER A 54 -6.48 3.08 13.48
N ARG A 55 -5.60 2.97 12.49
CA ARG A 55 -4.36 2.19 12.60
C ARG A 55 -3.36 2.57 11.52
N ALA A 56 -2.09 2.67 11.90
CA ALA A 56 -0.95 2.76 10.99
C ALA A 56 -0.24 1.41 10.84
N GLY A 57 0.40 1.20 9.68
CA GLY A 57 1.31 0.08 9.48
C GLY A 57 0.66 -1.23 9.04
N PHE A 58 -0.46 -1.17 8.31
CA PHE A 58 -1.00 -2.35 7.65
C PHE A 58 -0.29 -2.58 6.31
N SER A 59 0.25 -3.78 6.10
CA SER A 59 0.96 -4.13 4.87
C SER A 59 0.05 -4.87 3.89
N VAL A 60 0.10 -4.47 2.62
CA VAL A 60 -0.60 -5.13 1.51
C VAL A 60 0.42 -5.51 0.45
N SER A 61 0.53 -6.81 0.15
CA SER A 61 1.42 -7.35 -0.89
C SER A 61 0.68 -7.51 -2.21
N PHE A 62 1.19 -6.86 -3.25
CA PHE A 62 0.68 -6.95 -4.61
C PHE A 62 1.51 -7.95 -5.41
N TRP A 63 0.86 -9.00 -5.91
CA TRP A 63 1.46 -10.04 -6.74
C TRP A 63 1.20 -9.71 -8.20
N LEU A 64 2.24 -9.31 -8.90
CA LEU A 64 2.18 -8.89 -10.30
C LEU A 64 2.88 -9.92 -11.18
N PRO A 65 2.36 -10.22 -12.39
CA PRO A 65 3.12 -10.98 -13.37
C PRO A 65 4.34 -10.17 -13.79
N PRO A 66 5.44 -10.81 -14.24
CA PRO A 66 6.59 -10.10 -14.77
C PRO A 66 6.20 -9.15 -15.91
N ALA A 67 6.89 -8.02 -16.03
CA ALA A 67 6.61 -7.05 -17.09
C ALA A 67 6.70 -7.65 -18.51
N ASP A 68 7.62 -8.59 -18.68
CA ASP A 68 7.90 -9.24 -19.98
C ASP A 68 6.92 -10.37 -20.34
N SER A 69 6.01 -10.75 -19.45
CA SER A 69 5.04 -11.83 -19.71
C SER A 69 3.88 -11.36 -20.59
N GLN A 70 4.17 -11.04 -21.85
CA GLN A 70 3.21 -10.54 -22.85
C GLN A 70 2.24 -11.60 -23.42
N GLY A 71 2.13 -12.78 -22.84
CA GLY A 71 1.46 -13.94 -23.45
C GLY A 71 0.00 -14.19 -23.11
N ALA A 72 -0.69 -13.43 -22.29
CA ALA A 72 -2.08 -13.72 -21.91
C ALA A 72 -3.06 -12.65 -22.37
N ARG A 73 -3.87 -13.01 -23.37
CA ARG A 73 -4.95 -12.24 -24.01
C ARG A 73 -6.11 -11.78 -23.12
N ALA A 74 -6.00 -11.82 -21.80
CA ALA A 74 -7.07 -11.42 -20.90
C ALA A 74 -6.73 -10.13 -20.15
N SER A 75 -7.41 -9.05 -20.50
CA SER A 75 -7.43 -7.75 -19.79
C SER A 75 -6.06 -7.11 -19.54
N LYS A 76 -5.37 -6.79 -20.64
CA LYS A 76 -4.13 -6.02 -20.63
C LYS A 76 -4.29 -4.70 -19.84
N SER A 77 -5.45 -4.02 -20.00
CA SER A 77 -5.72 -2.72 -19.37
C SER A 77 -5.73 -2.77 -17.83
N GLU A 78 -6.48 -3.65 -17.18
CA GLU A 78 -6.63 -3.63 -15.70
C GLU A 78 -5.34 -3.98 -14.94
N LYS A 79 -4.47 -4.83 -15.52
CA LYS A 79 -3.17 -5.18 -14.89
C LYS A 79 -2.13 -4.10 -15.12
N GLU A 80 -2.16 -3.48 -16.29
CA GLU A 80 -1.34 -2.32 -16.62
C GLU A 80 -1.73 -1.13 -15.75
N ASP A 81 -3.03 -0.90 -15.55
CA ASP A 81 -3.55 0.15 -14.68
C ASP A 81 -3.13 -0.08 -13.21
N LEU A 82 -3.22 -1.33 -12.71
CA LEU A 82 -2.77 -1.66 -11.36
C LEU A 82 -1.28 -1.42 -11.17
N ARG A 83 -0.45 -1.88 -12.11
CA ARG A 83 1.00 -1.70 -12.10
C ARG A 83 1.36 -0.22 -12.20
N ALA A 84 0.77 0.51 -13.13
CA ALA A 84 1.01 1.94 -13.33
C ALA A 84 0.64 2.74 -12.08
N THR A 85 -0.50 2.46 -11.47
CA THR A 85 -0.94 3.11 -10.22
C THR A 85 0.04 2.83 -9.08
N LEU A 86 0.49 1.57 -8.91
CA LEU A 86 1.45 1.22 -7.87
C LEU A 86 2.82 1.86 -8.08
N GLN A 87 3.29 1.94 -9.32
CA GLN A 87 4.58 2.58 -9.65
C GLN A 87 4.56 4.10 -9.49
N SER A 88 3.39 4.72 -9.74
CA SER A 88 3.21 6.16 -9.56
C SER A 88 2.88 6.56 -8.13
N ALA A 89 2.45 5.63 -7.28
CA ALA A 89 2.06 5.91 -5.91
C ALA A 89 3.24 6.39 -5.05
N ARG A 90 2.97 7.31 -4.14
CA ARG A 90 3.98 7.92 -3.26
C ARG A 90 3.48 7.95 -1.82
N ALA A 91 4.41 8.07 -0.88
CA ALA A 91 4.07 8.32 0.52
C ALA A 91 3.24 9.61 0.64
N GLY A 92 2.10 9.52 1.32
CA GLY A 92 1.13 10.60 1.44
C GLY A 92 -0.04 10.52 0.45
N ASP A 93 0.03 9.71 -0.59
CA ASP A 93 -1.11 9.52 -1.50
C ASP A 93 -2.28 8.88 -0.76
N LEU A 94 -3.49 9.35 -1.06
CA LEU A 94 -4.73 8.73 -0.62
C LEU A 94 -5.17 7.70 -1.67
N VAL A 95 -5.47 6.49 -1.20
CA VAL A 95 -5.85 5.39 -2.08
C VAL A 95 -7.07 4.64 -1.56
N LEU A 96 -7.92 4.23 -2.49
CA LEU A 96 -8.97 3.25 -2.26
C LEU A 96 -8.49 1.92 -2.83
N ILE A 97 -8.28 0.93 -1.97
CA ILE A 97 -7.90 -0.42 -2.37
C ILE A 97 -9.11 -1.32 -2.16
N GLN A 98 -9.60 -1.94 -3.23
CA GLN A 98 -10.76 -2.81 -3.22
C GLN A 98 -10.35 -4.27 -3.32
N ASN A 99 -11.11 -5.16 -2.66
CA ASN A 99 -10.92 -6.62 -2.70
C ASN A 99 -9.52 -7.06 -2.24
N VAL A 100 -9.04 -6.52 -1.12
CA VAL A 100 -7.82 -6.98 -0.46
C VAL A 100 -8.14 -8.25 0.31
N ALA A 101 -7.52 -9.37 -0.02
CA ALA A 101 -7.63 -10.61 0.75
C ALA A 101 -6.80 -10.53 2.02
N LEU A 102 -7.36 -10.99 3.14
CA LEU A 102 -6.64 -11.09 4.40
C LEU A 102 -5.94 -12.43 4.53
N SER A 103 -4.71 -12.41 4.97
CA SER A 103 -3.95 -13.60 5.33
C SER A 103 -3.24 -13.42 6.67
N VAL A 104 -2.88 -14.55 7.31
CA VAL A 104 -2.18 -14.54 8.59
C VAL A 104 -0.81 -15.15 8.43
N TRP A 105 0.21 -14.44 8.90
CA TRP A 105 1.58 -14.92 8.98
C TRP A 105 2.20 -14.51 10.31
N ARG A 106 2.82 -15.47 11.03
CA ARG A 106 3.43 -15.21 12.34
C ARG A 106 2.52 -14.43 13.31
N LYS A 107 1.24 -14.84 13.39
CA LYS A 107 0.19 -14.21 14.21
C LYS A 107 -0.18 -12.76 13.81
N ALA A 108 0.38 -12.23 12.74
CA ALA A 108 0.02 -10.91 12.20
C ALA A 108 -0.87 -11.06 10.97
N VAL A 109 -1.77 -10.08 10.78
CA VAL A 109 -2.68 -10.01 9.63
C VAL A 109 -2.09 -9.12 8.56
N TYR A 110 -2.09 -9.60 7.34
CA TYR A 110 -1.60 -8.92 6.14
C TYR A 110 -2.67 -8.90 5.06
N GLY A 111 -2.60 -7.91 4.17
CA GLY A 111 -3.35 -7.87 2.94
C GLY A 111 -2.59 -8.54 1.79
N GLN A 112 -3.32 -9.17 0.89
CA GLN A 112 -2.78 -9.71 -0.35
C GLN A 112 -3.67 -9.34 -1.53
N SER A 113 -3.07 -9.06 -2.68
CA SER A 113 -3.84 -8.82 -3.89
C SER A 113 -4.41 -10.13 -4.45
N LEU A 114 -5.64 -10.05 -4.95
CA LEU A 114 -6.32 -11.12 -5.66
C LEU A 114 -6.22 -10.87 -7.17
N GLY A 115 -5.67 -11.83 -7.90
CA GLY A 115 -5.69 -11.83 -9.36
C GLY A 115 -6.91 -12.58 -9.92
N ARG A 116 -7.29 -12.34 -11.18
CA ARG A 116 -8.43 -12.97 -11.88
C ARG A 116 -8.40 -14.51 -11.86
N ARG A 117 -7.23 -15.08 -11.77
CA ARG A 117 -7.10 -16.55 -11.70
C ARG A 117 -7.70 -17.16 -10.43
N TRP A 118 -7.86 -16.37 -9.39
CA TRP A 118 -8.26 -16.83 -8.07
C TRP A 118 -9.63 -16.35 -7.64
N ALA A 119 -10.06 -15.21 -8.18
CA ALA A 119 -11.32 -14.60 -7.79
C ALA A 119 -11.97 -13.91 -8.98
N ARG A 120 -13.32 -13.91 -8.99
CA ARG A 120 -14.10 -13.10 -9.95
C ARG A 120 -13.80 -11.62 -9.80
N ASN A 121 -13.59 -11.17 -8.55
CA ASN A 121 -13.27 -9.80 -8.21
C ASN A 121 -11.76 -9.67 -7.91
N CYS A 122 -11.02 -9.04 -8.82
CA CYS A 122 -9.61 -8.72 -8.63
C CYS A 122 -9.44 -7.58 -7.62
N THR A 123 -8.26 -7.52 -7.02
CA THR A 123 -7.86 -6.33 -6.26
C THR A 123 -7.68 -5.16 -7.22
N ARG A 124 -8.26 -4.02 -6.87
CA ARG A 124 -8.12 -2.74 -7.58
C ARG A 124 -7.55 -1.70 -6.64
N ILE A 125 -6.77 -0.79 -7.17
CA ILE A 125 -6.27 0.38 -6.45
C ILE A 125 -6.61 1.62 -7.26
N GLU A 126 -7.17 2.61 -6.59
CA GLU A 126 -7.51 3.90 -7.16
C GLU A 126 -6.89 4.99 -6.29
N ARG A 127 -6.17 5.90 -6.92
CA ARG A 127 -5.64 7.08 -6.24
C ARG A 127 -6.70 8.16 -6.17
N ILE A 128 -6.89 8.73 -4.99
CA ILE A 128 -7.86 9.78 -4.74
C ILE A 128 -7.13 11.12 -4.72
N GLU A 129 -7.42 11.97 -5.68
CA GLU A 129 -6.84 13.30 -5.75
C GLU A 129 -7.37 14.22 -4.64
N ASP A 130 -6.50 15.08 -4.12
CA ASP A 130 -6.86 16.11 -3.14
C ASP A 130 -7.69 17.20 -3.85
N GLY A 131 -8.99 17.11 -3.84
CA GLY A 131 -9.91 18.02 -4.53
C GLY A 131 -10.90 17.30 -5.46
N ALA A 132 -10.69 16.04 -5.78
CA ALA A 132 -11.67 15.23 -6.44
C ALA A 132 -12.85 14.94 -5.50
N VAL A 133 -13.82 15.81 -5.53
CA VAL A 133 -15.20 15.40 -5.28
C VAL A 133 -15.54 14.54 -6.51
N HIS A 134 -15.67 13.23 -6.33
CA HIS A 134 -16.00 12.30 -7.41
C HIS A 134 -17.16 12.86 -8.24
N ARG A 135 -16.84 13.37 -9.42
CA ARG A 135 -17.85 13.86 -10.36
C ARG A 135 -18.57 12.64 -10.93
N GLY A 136 -19.78 12.39 -10.44
CA GLY A 136 -20.72 11.53 -11.14
C GLY A 136 -21.02 10.15 -10.54
N THR A 137 -20.38 9.70 -9.48
CA THR A 137 -20.79 8.47 -8.79
C THR A 137 -21.32 8.82 -7.41
N ALA A 138 -22.53 8.38 -7.08
CA ALA A 138 -23.06 8.52 -5.72
C ALA A 138 -22.15 7.75 -4.76
N LEU A 139 -21.32 8.47 -4.01
CA LEU A 139 -20.42 7.86 -3.03
C LEU A 139 -21.25 7.25 -1.90
N PRO A 140 -20.87 6.05 -1.39
CA PRO A 140 -21.57 5.44 -0.26
C PRO A 140 -21.65 6.42 0.91
N PHE A 141 -22.80 6.41 1.60
CA PHE A 141 -22.99 7.20 2.81
C PHE A 141 -21.83 6.94 3.80
N GLY A 142 -21.20 8.00 4.26
CA GLY A 142 -20.02 7.92 5.13
C GLY A 142 -18.65 7.91 4.44
N PHE A 143 -18.58 7.76 3.12
CA PHE A 143 -17.30 7.81 2.40
C PHE A 143 -16.61 9.18 2.56
N VAL A 144 -17.36 10.26 2.37
CA VAL A 144 -16.84 11.64 2.50
C VAL A 144 -16.28 11.89 3.89
N GLY A 145 -17.02 11.48 4.94
CA GLY A 145 -16.56 11.61 6.31
C GLY A 145 -15.31 10.76 6.62
N LYS A 146 -15.23 9.54 6.08
CA LYS A 146 -14.03 8.72 6.20
C LYS A 146 -12.85 9.36 5.47
N LEU A 147 -13.05 9.85 4.26
CA LEU A 147 -12.02 10.53 3.48
C LEU A 147 -11.45 11.74 4.20
N ALA A 148 -12.30 12.57 4.81
CA ALA A 148 -11.87 13.72 5.60
C ALA A 148 -10.99 13.30 6.80
N ARG A 149 -11.37 12.24 7.53
CA ARG A 149 -10.57 11.71 8.66
C ARG A 149 -9.23 11.16 8.20
N VAL A 150 -9.19 10.40 7.09
CA VAL A 150 -7.93 9.87 6.55
C VAL A 150 -7.01 10.99 6.07
N ARG A 151 -7.56 12.05 5.46
CA ARG A 151 -6.80 13.26 5.08
C ARG A 151 -6.17 13.93 6.30
N SER A 152 -6.95 14.21 7.32
CA SER A 152 -6.46 14.83 8.56
C SER A 152 -5.36 13.98 9.21
N TRP A 153 -5.57 12.68 9.30
CA TRP A 153 -4.57 11.76 9.81
C TRP A 153 -3.29 11.74 8.96
N ARG A 154 -3.41 11.70 7.62
CA ARG A 154 -2.27 11.75 6.70
C ARG A 154 -1.42 13.00 6.93
N ASP A 155 -2.08 14.17 6.98
CA ASP A 155 -1.39 15.46 7.12
C ASP A 155 -0.64 15.55 8.46
N GLU A 156 -1.21 14.97 9.49
CA GLU A 156 -0.58 14.91 10.80
C GLU A 156 0.54 13.85 10.87
N PHE A 157 0.30 12.65 10.37
CA PHE A 157 1.22 11.51 10.51
C PHE A 157 2.40 11.58 9.53
N VAL A 158 2.12 11.85 8.25
CA VAL A 158 3.15 11.89 7.18
C VAL A 158 3.92 13.19 7.27
N GLY A 159 3.26 14.31 7.53
CA GLY A 159 3.91 15.63 7.72
C GLY A 159 4.90 15.62 8.88
N ARG A 160 4.55 15.05 10.04
CA ARG A 160 5.46 14.91 11.18
C ARG A 160 6.68 14.03 10.89
N ARG A 161 6.53 13.03 10.03
CA ARG A 161 7.64 12.13 9.66
C ARG A 161 8.61 12.80 8.70
N ALA A 162 8.14 13.64 7.80
CA ALA A 162 8.98 14.43 6.89
C ALA A 162 9.85 15.44 7.66
N THR A 163 9.29 16.16 8.62
CA THR A 163 10.03 17.10 9.50
C THR A 163 11.06 16.40 10.39
N ARG A 164 10.75 15.21 10.93
CA ARG A 164 11.72 14.42 11.72
C ARG A 164 12.90 13.92 10.89
N LYS A 165 12.69 13.61 9.61
CA LYS A 165 13.77 13.17 8.70
C LYS A 165 14.65 14.34 8.30
N ALA A 166 14.08 15.52 8.06
CA ALA A 166 14.80 16.75 7.76
C ALA A 166 15.67 17.22 8.95
N SER A 167 15.16 17.17 10.19
CA SER A 167 15.90 17.54 11.40
C SER A 167 17.07 16.59 11.73
N ARG A 168 16.96 15.29 11.37
CA ARG A 168 18.05 14.33 11.53
C ARG A 168 19.16 14.50 10.48
N SER A 169 18.81 14.91 9.26
CA SER A 169 19.78 15.22 8.21
C SER A 169 20.56 16.49 8.50
N GLY A 170 19.93 17.50 9.11
CA GLY A 170 20.59 18.76 9.48
C GLY A 170 21.62 18.60 10.62
N LYS A 171 21.42 17.67 11.55
CA LYS A 171 22.37 17.44 12.67
C LYS A 171 23.67 16.75 12.25
N ARG A 172 23.68 16.00 11.14
CA ARG A 172 24.91 15.34 10.68
C ARG A 172 25.85 16.24 9.88
N LYS A 173 25.40 17.40 9.42
CA LYS A 173 26.21 18.36 8.66
C LYS A 173 26.99 19.34 9.52
N PHE A 174 26.70 19.40 10.82
CA PHE A 174 27.33 20.39 11.73
C PHE A 174 28.52 19.82 12.53
N GLU A 175 28.81 18.52 12.43
CA GLU A 175 29.91 17.87 13.17
C GLU A 175 31.19 17.66 12.35
N GLU A 176 31.23 18.11 11.08
CA GLU A 176 32.35 17.82 10.16
C GLU A 176 33.19 19.07 9.77
N GLU A 177 32.95 20.21 10.42
CA GLU A 177 33.80 21.43 10.24
C GLU A 177 34.37 21.91 11.58
N LEU A 178 35.32 21.15 12.12
CA LEU A 178 36.27 21.70 13.08
C LEU A 178 37.58 21.99 12.32
N PRO A 179 38.08 23.23 12.34
CA PRO A 179 39.36 23.55 11.74
C PRO A 179 40.49 22.88 12.53
N SER A 180 41.45 22.31 11.81
CA SER A 180 42.68 21.77 12.38
C SER A 180 43.48 22.91 12.98
N ASP A 181 43.73 22.83 14.29
CA ASP A 181 44.71 23.68 14.98
C ASP A 181 46.10 23.45 14.40
N SER A 182 46.63 24.51 13.79
CA SER A 182 48.06 24.62 13.45
C SER A 182 48.80 24.95 14.74
N GLN A 183 49.64 24.04 15.21
CA GLN A 183 50.69 24.36 16.18
C GLN A 183 52.01 24.54 15.45
N ASP A 184 52.58 25.72 15.61
CA ASP A 184 53.99 26.03 15.44
C ASP A 184 54.88 25.30 16.46
#